data_4a5f7bdf92d00b7c60e33c365840b6fb
#
_entry.id   4a5f7bdf92d00b7c60e33c365840b6fb
#
_cell.length_a   1.000
_cell.length_b   1.000
_cell.length_c   1.000
_cell.angle_alpha   90.00
_cell.angle_beta   90.00
_cell.angle_gamma   90.00
#
_symmetry.space_group_name_H-M   'P 1'
#
loop_
_entity.id
_entity.type
_entity.pdbx_description
1 polymer ?
#
loop_
_entity_poly.entity_id
_entity_poly.type
_entity_poly.pdbx_seq_one_letter_code
_entity_poly.pdbx_strand_id
1 'polypeptide(L)'
;MKTRKVGIIGLGHVGAHVAYSLAIQGIADELVLVDHNAQKLASEVQDLRDAVAYMPHRVSVMGGDFPDLKDCDVIVNSVGKIELLETHDRLSEMDFTIAAVRGYVQKIKDSGFDGVLINITNPCDIVTRELAMGLGLPKGRVFGTGTGLDTSRLLSALARQTGIDHKSITAYMMGEHGAQQFAPWSAVSFRGMPLDEWAKTDEKFRFDREALKKESIGGGWVTYTGKKCTEYGICTTAARMVHIVLHDEKAIMPASMELCGEYGEEGLFVGVPCLIGKNGVEQVIELPLTAEELATFHACCEGVRKNMEHLKDI
;
A
#
# COMPACT_ATOMS: atom_id res chain seq x y z
N MET A 1 -20.73 20.23 -4.65
CA MET A 1 -20.02 18.96 -4.38
C MET A 1 -18.96 19.29 -3.34
N LYS A 2 -18.69 18.40 -2.39
CA LYS A 2 -17.56 18.55 -1.47
C LYS A 2 -16.27 18.36 -2.28
N THR A 3 -15.29 19.24 -2.10
CA THR A 3 -13.97 19.15 -2.71
C THR A 3 -13.22 17.95 -2.13
N ARG A 4 -12.63 17.12 -2.97
CA ARG A 4 -11.83 15.95 -2.58
C ARG A 4 -10.40 16.42 -2.32
N LYS A 5 -10.02 16.50 -1.07
CA LYS A 5 -8.72 17.02 -0.64
C LYS A 5 -7.82 15.88 -0.16
N VAL A 6 -6.63 15.78 -0.71
CA VAL A 6 -5.66 14.73 -0.37
C VAL A 6 -4.34 15.36 0.07
N GLY A 7 -3.86 14.96 1.25
CA GLY A 7 -2.55 15.30 1.76
C GLY A 7 -1.51 14.24 1.39
N ILE A 8 -0.29 14.66 1.10
CA ILE A 8 0.83 13.74 0.86
C ILE A 8 2.01 14.17 1.72
N ILE A 9 2.47 13.27 2.59
CA ILE A 9 3.61 13.50 3.49
C ILE A 9 4.81 12.71 2.95
N GLY A 10 5.89 13.44 2.64
CA GLY A 10 7.10 12.90 2.03
C GLY A 10 7.03 12.93 0.49
N LEU A 11 7.84 13.77 -0.12
CA LEU A 11 7.88 13.98 -1.57
C LEU A 11 9.14 13.40 -2.22
N GLY A 12 9.55 12.23 -1.73
CA GLY A 12 10.51 11.40 -2.44
C GLY A 12 9.95 10.88 -3.77
N HIS A 13 10.66 9.97 -4.42
CA HIS A 13 10.22 9.39 -5.69
C HIS A 13 8.77 8.89 -5.65
N VAL A 14 8.40 8.16 -4.60
CA VAL A 14 7.07 7.55 -4.50
C VAL A 14 5.99 8.61 -4.25
N GLY A 15 6.18 9.49 -3.26
CA GLY A 15 5.16 10.50 -2.91
C GLY A 15 4.88 11.49 -4.04
N ALA A 16 5.92 11.95 -4.74
CA ALA A 16 5.78 12.81 -5.92
C ALA A 16 4.98 12.12 -7.03
N HIS A 17 5.27 10.83 -7.29
CA HIS A 17 4.51 10.05 -8.28
C HIS A 17 3.07 9.76 -7.84
N VAL A 18 2.80 9.60 -6.54
CA VAL A 18 1.42 9.53 -6.03
C VAL A 18 0.68 10.84 -6.30
N ALA A 19 1.29 12.00 -5.99
CA ALA A 19 0.71 13.30 -6.27
C ALA A 19 0.35 13.46 -7.76
N TYR A 20 1.30 13.14 -8.64
CA TYR A 20 1.09 13.16 -10.07
C TYR A 20 -0.01 12.18 -10.52
N SER A 21 -0.02 10.96 -9.98
CA SER A 21 -1.02 9.95 -10.32
C SER A 21 -2.44 10.38 -9.93
N LEU A 22 -2.60 10.98 -8.75
CA LEU A 22 -3.88 11.52 -8.30
C LEU A 22 -4.37 12.69 -9.17
N ALA A 23 -3.45 13.57 -9.55
CA ALA A 23 -3.74 14.72 -10.40
C ALA A 23 -4.15 14.29 -11.81
N ILE A 24 -3.34 13.49 -12.49
CA ILE A 24 -3.58 13.11 -13.89
C ILE A 24 -4.84 12.24 -14.07
N GLN A 25 -5.21 11.47 -13.05
CA GLN A 25 -6.43 10.66 -13.08
C GLN A 25 -7.68 11.44 -12.61
N GLY A 26 -7.53 12.68 -12.14
CA GLY A 26 -8.62 13.48 -11.60
C GLY A 26 -9.26 12.89 -10.33
N ILE A 27 -8.47 12.18 -9.54
CA ILE A 27 -8.93 11.55 -8.30
C ILE A 27 -9.10 12.59 -7.20
N ALA A 28 -8.15 13.53 -7.08
CA ALA A 28 -8.19 14.64 -6.13
C ALA A 28 -8.52 15.96 -6.83
N ASP A 29 -9.25 16.83 -6.15
CA ASP A 29 -9.50 18.21 -6.59
C ASP A 29 -8.46 19.17 -5.98
N GLU A 30 -7.96 18.84 -4.78
CA GLU A 30 -6.93 19.59 -4.06
C GLU A 30 -5.85 18.65 -3.53
N LEU A 31 -4.59 19.04 -3.72
CA LEU A 31 -3.42 18.34 -3.18
C LEU A 31 -2.67 19.26 -2.22
N VAL A 32 -2.44 18.78 -0.99
CA VAL A 32 -1.59 19.43 0.01
C VAL A 32 -0.32 18.59 0.14
N LEU A 33 0.80 19.15 -0.29
CA LEU A 33 2.09 18.50 -0.30
C LEU A 33 2.90 18.94 0.92
N VAL A 34 3.45 17.97 1.66
CA VAL A 34 4.22 18.22 2.87
C VAL A 34 5.57 17.49 2.77
N ASP A 35 6.64 18.22 2.94
CA ASP A 35 8.00 17.67 3.03
C ASP A 35 8.85 18.49 3.99
N HIS A 36 9.75 17.84 4.72
CA HIS A 36 10.67 18.53 5.64
C HIS A 36 11.72 19.37 4.90
N ASN A 37 12.01 19.06 3.65
CA ASN A 37 12.92 19.81 2.79
C ASN A 37 12.13 20.88 2.01
N ALA A 38 12.20 22.12 2.45
CA ALA A 38 11.48 23.23 1.86
C ALA A 38 11.79 23.46 0.36
N GLN A 39 13.05 23.23 -0.05
CA GLN A 39 13.44 23.36 -1.46
C GLN A 39 12.82 22.25 -2.31
N LYS A 40 12.83 21.01 -1.82
CA LYS A 40 12.17 19.87 -2.49
C LYS A 40 10.67 20.12 -2.60
N LEU A 41 10.02 20.54 -1.52
CA LEU A 41 8.62 20.89 -1.50
C LEU A 41 8.27 21.94 -2.56
N ALA A 42 9.02 23.05 -2.60
CA ALA A 42 8.80 24.10 -3.57
C ALA A 42 8.96 23.61 -5.03
N SER A 43 9.95 22.75 -5.29
CA SER A 43 10.20 22.19 -6.61
C SER A 43 9.08 21.26 -7.08
N GLU A 44 8.61 20.36 -6.21
CA GLU A 44 7.52 19.42 -6.55
C GLU A 44 6.19 20.14 -6.75
N VAL A 45 5.91 21.16 -5.93
CA VAL A 45 4.71 22.01 -6.08
C VAL A 45 4.73 22.76 -7.41
N GLN A 46 5.90 23.32 -7.78
CA GLN A 46 6.02 24.07 -9.04
C GLN A 46 5.84 23.15 -10.25
N ASP A 47 6.58 22.03 -10.29
CA ASP A 47 6.54 21.11 -11.42
C ASP A 47 5.13 20.52 -11.62
N LEU A 48 4.46 20.14 -10.51
CA LEU A 48 3.09 19.64 -10.59
C LEU A 48 2.07 20.71 -11.02
N ARG A 49 2.23 21.97 -10.60
CA ARG A 49 1.42 23.10 -11.09
C ARG A 49 1.58 23.32 -12.59
N ASP A 50 2.81 23.23 -13.08
CA ASP A 50 3.09 23.35 -14.51
C ASP A 50 2.43 22.19 -15.30
N ALA A 51 2.49 20.97 -14.76
CA ALA A 51 1.83 19.81 -15.36
C ALA A 51 0.30 19.96 -15.42
N VAL A 52 -0.33 20.49 -14.37
CA VAL A 52 -1.79 20.68 -14.27
C VAL A 52 -2.34 21.55 -15.42
N ALA A 53 -1.54 22.46 -15.98
CA ALA A 53 -1.96 23.33 -17.09
C ALA A 53 -2.44 22.54 -18.33
N TYR A 54 -1.96 21.32 -18.53
CA TYR A 54 -2.32 20.46 -19.67
C TYR A 54 -3.04 19.17 -19.26
N MET A 55 -3.38 18.99 -17.99
CA MET A 55 -4.17 17.85 -17.55
C MET A 55 -5.65 18.02 -17.92
N PRO A 56 -6.39 16.91 -18.14
CA PRO A 56 -7.83 16.98 -18.48
C PRO A 56 -8.69 17.40 -17.30
N HIS A 57 -8.12 17.53 -16.10
CA HIS A 57 -8.82 17.84 -14.86
C HIS A 57 -8.22 19.09 -14.22
N ARG A 58 -9.07 19.87 -13.55
CA ARG A 58 -8.60 20.96 -12.70
C ARG A 58 -8.20 20.39 -11.34
N VAL A 59 -6.95 20.59 -10.96
CA VAL A 59 -6.41 20.22 -9.63
C VAL A 59 -5.72 21.42 -9.02
N SER A 60 -6.02 21.74 -7.77
CA SER A 60 -5.29 22.74 -6.99
C SER A 60 -4.13 22.08 -6.27
N VAL A 61 -2.92 22.61 -6.41
CA VAL A 61 -1.71 22.07 -5.77
C VAL A 61 -1.11 23.14 -4.86
N MET A 62 -0.92 22.80 -3.60
CA MET A 62 -0.31 23.68 -2.60
C MET A 62 0.76 22.96 -1.80
N GLY A 63 1.85 23.66 -1.50
CA GLY A 63 2.78 23.26 -0.44
C GLY A 63 2.20 23.70 0.90
N GLY A 64 2.34 22.87 1.89
CA GLY A 64 1.83 23.12 3.23
C GLY A 64 2.69 22.50 4.31
N ASP A 65 2.19 22.55 5.53
CA ASP A 65 2.75 21.85 6.70
C ASP A 65 1.63 21.06 7.38
N PHE A 66 1.93 20.36 8.46
CA PHE A 66 0.99 19.48 9.16
C PHE A 66 -0.37 20.14 9.52
N PRO A 67 -0.46 21.41 9.95
CA PRO A 67 -1.75 22.07 10.19
C PRO A 67 -2.67 22.14 8.96
N ASP A 68 -2.09 22.19 7.75
CA ASP A 68 -2.86 22.29 6.49
C ASP A 68 -3.53 20.96 6.10
N LEU A 69 -3.16 19.87 6.79
CA LEU A 69 -3.72 18.53 6.58
C LEU A 69 -5.07 18.34 7.26
N LYS A 70 -5.51 19.26 8.12
CA LYS A 70 -6.73 19.16 8.93
C LYS A 70 -7.96 18.72 8.13
N ASP A 71 -8.19 19.39 7.00
CA ASP A 71 -9.40 19.19 6.20
C ASP A 71 -9.20 18.20 5.03
N CYS A 72 -8.11 17.44 5.03
CA CYS A 72 -7.89 16.38 4.05
C CYS A 72 -8.86 15.23 4.29
N ASP A 73 -9.46 14.70 3.22
CA ASP A 73 -10.25 13.47 3.28
C ASP A 73 -9.35 12.24 3.43
N VAL A 74 -8.19 12.29 2.77
CA VAL A 74 -7.18 11.24 2.81
C VAL A 74 -5.79 11.85 2.96
N ILE A 75 -4.96 11.22 3.78
CA ILE A 75 -3.51 11.46 3.80
C ILE A 75 -2.80 10.21 3.29
N VAL A 76 -1.84 10.39 2.38
CA VAL A 76 -0.89 9.35 1.98
C VAL A 76 0.45 9.62 2.65
N ASN A 77 0.92 8.67 3.46
CA ASN A 77 2.23 8.73 4.09
C ASN A 77 3.25 7.97 3.25
N SER A 78 4.29 8.69 2.78
CA SER A 78 5.37 8.14 1.93
C SER A 78 6.77 8.59 2.37
N VAL A 79 6.95 8.83 3.66
CA VAL A 79 8.24 9.20 4.23
C VAL A 79 9.17 7.98 4.23
N GLY A 80 10.34 8.10 3.60
CA GLY A 80 11.32 7.02 3.54
C GLY A 80 12.69 7.54 3.11
N LYS A 81 13.70 6.68 3.23
CA LYS A 81 15.06 6.96 2.80
C LYS A 81 15.59 5.80 1.98
N ILE A 82 15.46 5.91 0.67
CA ILE A 82 15.74 4.81 -0.26
C ILE A 82 17.20 4.38 -0.27
N GLU A 83 18.11 5.28 0.10
CA GLU A 83 19.54 5.00 0.17
C GLU A 83 19.88 3.91 1.19
N LEU A 84 19.04 3.72 2.22
CA LEU A 84 19.22 2.68 3.22
C LEU A 84 18.99 1.28 2.67
N LEU A 85 18.27 1.14 1.54
CA LEU A 85 18.09 -0.14 0.85
C LEU A 85 19.38 -0.64 0.17
N GLU A 86 20.35 0.22 -0.10
CA GLU A 86 21.61 -0.17 -0.73
C GLU A 86 22.43 -1.11 0.14
N THR A 87 22.28 -1.03 1.45
CA THR A 87 22.96 -1.90 2.42
C THR A 87 22.27 -3.24 2.61
N HIS A 88 21.07 -3.44 2.04
CA HIS A 88 20.19 -4.58 2.30
C HIS A 88 19.85 -4.79 3.79
N ASP A 89 20.08 -3.78 4.62
CA ASP A 89 19.78 -3.79 6.04
C ASP A 89 18.38 -3.21 6.30
N ARG A 90 17.40 -4.11 6.41
CA ARG A 90 16.01 -3.75 6.68
C ARG A 90 15.80 -3.21 8.09
N LEU A 91 16.64 -3.56 9.03
CA LEU A 91 16.54 -3.04 10.40
C LEU A 91 16.93 -1.56 10.44
N SER A 92 18.02 -1.17 9.79
CA SER A 92 18.41 0.26 9.69
C SER A 92 17.35 1.10 8.96
N GLU A 93 16.68 0.56 7.95
CA GLU A 93 15.55 1.24 7.29
C GLU A 93 14.39 1.42 8.28
N MET A 94 14.07 0.38 9.05
CA MET A 94 13.00 0.40 10.05
C MET A 94 13.29 1.42 11.15
N ASP A 95 14.49 1.42 11.72
CA ASP A 95 14.91 2.35 12.78
C ASP A 95 14.74 3.80 12.35
N PHE A 96 15.25 4.13 11.15
CA PHE A 96 15.11 5.46 10.58
C PHE A 96 13.63 5.85 10.40
N THR A 97 12.84 4.96 9.80
CA THR A 97 11.46 5.26 9.44
C THR A 97 10.57 5.40 10.67
N ILE A 98 10.74 4.51 11.66
CA ILE A 98 9.98 4.57 12.92
C ILE A 98 10.33 5.84 13.70
N ALA A 99 11.61 6.18 13.81
CA ALA A 99 12.02 7.43 14.45
C ALA A 99 11.41 8.67 13.75
N ALA A 100 11.41 8.67 12.40
CA ALA A 100 10.79 9.75 11.65
C ALA A 100 9.28 9.83 11.92
N VAL A 101 8.55 8.70 11.85
CA VAL A 101 7.10 8.64 12.12
C VAL A 101 6.78 9.13 13.52
N ARG A 102 7.48 8.66 14.54
CA ARG A 102 7.31 9.12 15.93
C ARG A 102 7.56 10.62 16.09
N GLY A 103 8.44 11.20 15.25
CA GLY A 103 8.73 12.62 15.24
C GLY A 103 7.63 13.52 14.67
N TYR A 104 6.72 13.00 13.84
CA TYR A 104 5.66 13.81 13.22
C TYR A 104 4.23 13.31 13.43
N VAL A 105 4.00 12.08 13.86
CA VAL A 105 2.64 11.56 14.07
C VAL A 105 1.81 12.44 14.99
N GLN A 106 2.40 12.99 16.04
CA GLN A 106 1.73 13.92 16.93
C GLN A 106 1.32 15.22 16.22
N LYS A 107 2.13 15.71 15.27
CA LYS A 107 1.79 16.91 14.47
C LYS A 107 0.56 16.69 13.58
N ILE A 108 0.41 15.48 13.02
CA ILE A 108 -0.82 15.11 12.28
C ILE A 108 -2.01 15.12 13.23
N LYS A 109 -1.87 14.52 14.41
CA LYS A 109 -2.92 14.48 15.43
C LYS A 109 -3.32 15.89 15.89
N ASP A 110 -2.34 16.76 16.16
CA ASP A 110 -2.54 18.13 16.60
C ASP A 110 -3.19 19.02 15.53
N SER A 111 -3.05 18.66 14.24
CA SER A 111 -3.77 19.35 13.16
C SER A 111 -5.29 19.20 13.28
N GLY A 112 -5.76 18.18 13.98
CA GLY A 112 -7.17 17.81 14.04
C GLY A 112 -7.67 17.01 12.84
N PHE A 113 -6.75 16.35 12.10
CA PHE A 113 -7.10 15.43 11.02
C PHE A 113 -7.95 14.27 11.53
N ASP A 114 -9.08 14.02 10.86
CA ASP A 114 -10.02 12.94 11.19
C ASP A 114 -10.42 12.08 9.97
N GLY A 115 -9.68 12.22 8.86
CA GLY A 115 -9.89 11.47 7.63
C GLY A 115 -9.32 10.04 7.66
N VAL A 116 -8.90 9.55 6.50
CA VAL A 116 -8.27 8.24 6.31
C VAL A 116 -6.79 8.41 6.01
N LEU A 117 -5.91 7.68 6.71
CA LEU A 117 -4.49 7.67 6.43
C LEU A 117 -4.08 6.35 5.75
N ILE A 118 -3.46 6.46 4.58
CA ILE A 118 -2.91 5.33 3.81
C ILE A 118 -1.39 5.38 3.89
N ASN A 119 -0.78 4.35 4.44
CA ASN A 119 0.67 4.25 4.55
C ASN A 119 1.26 3.43 3.38
N ILE A 120 2.31 3.98 2.76
CA ILE A 120 3.10 3.28 1.73
C ILE A 120 4.57 3.17 2.11
N THR A 121 4.92 3.68 3.28
CA THR A 121 6.29 3.69 3.81
C THR A 121 6.67 2.32 4.36
N ASN A 122 7.88 1.89 4.09
CA ASN A 122 8.45 0.63 4.59
C ASN A 122 9.16 0.77 5.94
N PRO A 123 9.17 -0.32 6.73
CA PRO A 123 8.42 -1.58 6.58
C PRO A 123 6.91 -1.36 6.74
N CYS A 124 6.14 -1.65 5.67
CA CYS A 124 4.76 -1.19 5.57
C CYS A 124 3.88 -1.56 6.77
N ASP A 125 3.94 -2.82 7.20
CA ASP A 125 3.08 -3.34 8.27
C ASP A 125 3.42 -2.70 9.63
N ILE A 126 4.70 -2.56 9.91
CA ILE A 126 5.21 -1.98 11.18
C ILE A 126 4.93 -0.48 11.24
N VAL A 127 5.21 0.25 10.14
CA VAL A 127 4.96 1.70 10.07
C VAL A 127 3.47 2.01 10.15
N THR A 128 2.63 1.20 9.51
CA THR A 128 1.17 1.35 9.59
C THR A 128 0.68 1.21 11.03
N ARG A 129 1.22 0.22 11.76
CA ARG A 129 0.91 0.05 13.19
C ARG A 129 1.30 1.27 14.02
N GLU A 130 2.51 1.79 13.86
CA GLU A 130 2.97 2.97 14.61
C GLU A 130 2.09 4.19 14.32
N LEU A 131 1.72 4.41 13.06
CA LEU A 131 0.80 5.49 12.68
C LEU A 131 -0.59 5.29 13.29
N ALA A 132 -1.14 4.08 13.26
CA ALA A 132 -2.45 3.78 13.82
C ALA A 132 -2.50 4.02 15.33
N MET A 133 -1.49 3.54 16.05
CA MET A 133 -1.38 3.73 17.49
C MET A 133 -1.15 5.19 17.88
N GLY A 134 -0.28 5.90 17.15
CA GLY A 134 0.04 7.29 17.42
C GLY A 134 -1.13 8.24 17.17
N LEU A 135 -1.85 8.06 16.08
CA LEU A 135 -3.02 8.88 15.74
C LEU A 135 -4.22 8.58 16.62
N GLY A 136 -4.46 7.31 16.95
CA GLY A 136 -5.62 6.90 17.73
C GLY A 136 -6.96 7.15 17.00
N LEU A 137 -6.96 7.16 15.67
CA LEU A 137 -8.17 7.23 14.86
C LEU A 137 -8.99 5.93 14.99
N PRO A 138 -10.29 5.94 14.66
CA PRO A 138 -11.11 4.74 14.64
C PRO A 138 -10.48 3.61 13.83
N LYS A 139 -10.69 2.35 14.22
CA LYS A 139 -10.19 1.17 13.51
C LYS A 139 -10.54 1.24 12.01
N GLY A 140 -9.58 0.92 11.17
CA GLY A 140 -9.72 0.97 9.71
C GLY A 140 -9.37 2.30 9.07
N ARG A 141 -9.38 3.42 9.84
CA ARG A 141 -9.01 4.74 9.32
C ARG A 141 -7.51 4.89 9.01
N VAL A 142 -6.67 4.05 9.59
CA VAL A 142 -5.25 3.95 9.26
C VAL A 142 -4.98 2.55 8.75
N PHE A 143 -4.48 2.45 7.53
CA PHE A 143 -4.09 1.19 6.92
C PHE A 143 -2.94 1.39 5.94
N GLY A 144 -2.22 0.32 5.64
CA GLY A 144 -1.11 0.35 4.68
C GLY A 144 -1.50 -0.23 3.32
N THR A 145 -0.74 0.08 2.28
CA THR A 145 -0.89 -0.58 0.98
C THR A 145 -0.61 -2.08 1.05
N GLY A 146 0.13 -2.53 2.08
CA GLY A 146 0.41 -3.93 2.35
C GLY A 146 0.91 -4.66 1.11
N THR A 147 0.35 -5.81 0.85
CA THR A 147 0.66 -6.65 -0.32
C THR A 147 -0.09 -6.25 -1.60
N GLY A 148 -0.62 -5.02 -1.68
CA GLY A 148 -1.32 -4.53 -2.87
C GLY A 148 -0.45 -4.48 -4.13
N LEU A 149 0.79 -3.96 -4.00
CA LEU A 149 1.75 -3.97 -5.10
C LEU A 149 2.20 -5.40 -5.45
N ASP A 150 2.42 -6.24 -4.46
CA ASP A 150 2.83 -7.64 -4.68
C ASP A 150 1.74 -8.41 -5.39
N THR A 151 0.48 -8.16 -5.03
CA THR A 151 -0.69 -8.68 -5.75
C THR A 151 -0.73 -8.21 -7.21
N SER A 152 -0.42 -6.95 -7.48
CA SER A 152 -0.37 -6.46 -8.87
C SER A 152 0.70 -7.17 -9.70
N ARG A 153 1.84 -7.53 -9.09
CA ARG A 153 2.88 -8.33 -9.73
C ARG A 153 2.42 -9.76 -10.02
N LEU A 154 1.72 -10.39 -9.07
CA LEU A 154 1.11 -11.72 -9.26
C LEU A 154 0.07 -11.68 -10.38
N LEU A 155 -0.82 -10.70 -10.40
CA LEU A 155 -1.81 -10.51 -11.45
C LEU A 155 -1.15 -10.34 -12.82
N SER A 156 -0.06 -9.56 -12.89
CA SER A 156 0.73 -9.33 -14.11
C SER A 156 1.40 -10.63 -14.60
N ALA A 157 1.95 -11.43 -13.70
CA ALA A 157 2.55 -12.72 -14.02
C ALA A 157 1.51 -13.73 -14.52
N LEU A 158 0.36 -13.82 -13.84
CA LEU A 158 -0.77 -14.66 -14.26
C LEU A 158 -1.32 -14.25 -15.62
N ALA A 159 -1.47 -12.94 -15.87
CA ALA A 159 -1.95 -12.43 -17.15
C ALA A 159 -1.00 -12.80 -18.30
N ARG A 160 0.31 -12.69 -18.10
CA ARG A 160 1.32 -13.12 -19.08
C ARG A 160 1.28 -14.62 -19.34
N GLN A 161 1.15 -15.41 -18.27
CA GLN A 161 1.13 -16.87 -18.35
C GLN A 161 -0.11 -17.39 -19.07
N THR A 162 -1.27 -16.78 -18.83
CA THR A 162 -2.56 -17.30 -19.30
C THR A 162 -3.10 -16.56 -20.52
N GLY A 163 -2.59 -15.37 -20.82
CA GLY A 163 -3.13 -14.48 -21.86
C GLY A 163 -4.46 -13.82 -21.48
N ILE A 164 -4.89 -13.92 -20.21
CA ILE A 164 -6.13 -13.31 -19.71
C ILE A 164 -5.79 -11.97 -19.05
N ASP A 165 -6.58 -10.94 -19.37
CA ASP A 165 -6.43 -9.62 -18.77
C ASP A 165 -6.52 -9.68 -17.25
N HIS A 166 -5.58 -9.02 -16.56
CA HIS A 166 -5.48 -9.04 -15.10
C HIS A 166 -6.74 -8.53 -14.37
N LYS A 167 -7.60 -7.72 -15.02
CA LYS A 167 -8.90 -7.31 -14.45
C LYS A 167 -9.93 -8.45 -14.42
N SER A 168 -9.64 -9.56 -15.08
CA SER A 168 -10.46 -10.78 -15.06
C SER A 168 -9.93 -11.86 -14.12
N ILE A 169 -8.84 -11.57 -13.41
CA ILE A 169 -8.17 -12.48 -12.50
C ILE A 169 -8.45 -12.02 -11.06
N THR A 170 -8.88 -12.95 -10.22
CA THR A 170 -8.91 -12.75 -8.77
C THR A 170 -7.75 -13.54 -8.17
N ALA A 171 -6.79 -12.83 -7.60
CA ALA A 171 -5.65 -13.39 -6.90
C ALA A 171 -5.15 -12.39 -5.87
N TYR A 172 -4.51 -12.88 -4.82
CA TYR A 172 -3.95 -12.06 -3.75
C TYR A 172 -2.57 -12.55 -3.38
N MET A 173 -1.68 -11.64 -3.02
CA MET A 173 -0.54 -11.93 -2.16
C MET A 173 -0.94 -11.59 -0.74
N MET A 174 -0.59 -12.42 0.23
CA MET A 174 -0.90 -12.24 1.65
C MET A 174 0.35 -12.37 2.49
N GLY A 175 0.31 -11.84 3.71
CA GLY A 175 1.44 -11.87 4.64
C GLY A 175 2.15 -10.52 4.76
N GLU A 176 3.42 -10.52 5.14
CA GLU A 176 4.26 -9.34 5.27
C GLU A 176 4.54 -8.73 3.90
N HIS A 177 4.44 -7.40 3.76
CA HIS A 177 5.00 -6.73 2.59
C HIS A 177 6.53 -6.79 2.63
N GLY A 178 7.10 -7.85 2.05
CA GLY A 178 8.53 -8.12 2.11
C GLY A 178 8.90 -9.51 1.66
N ALA A 179 9.75 -10.19 2.43
CA ALA A 179 10.21 -11.54 2.10
C ALA A 179 9.22 -12.64 2.49
N GLN A 180 8.38 -12.37 3.50
CA GLN A 180 7.48 -13.36 4.08
C GLN A 180 6.04 -13.14 3.60
N GLN A 181 5.82 -13.40 2.32
CA GLN A 181 4.52 -13.34 1.67
C GLN A 181 4.26 -14.59 0.84
N PHE A 182 3.00 -14.89 0.59
CA PHE A 182 2.60 -16.04 -0.20
C PHE A 182 1.35 -15.76 -1.04
N ALA A 183 1.11 -16.60 -2.04
CA ALA A 183 -0.10 -16.59 -2.84
C ALA A 183 -1.01 -17.74 -2.38
N PRO A 184 -2.22 -17.47 -1.87
CA PRO A 184 -3.21 -18.52 -1.60
C PRO A 184 -3.78 -19.02 -2.93
N TRP A 185 -3.17 -20.04 -3.49
CA TRP A 185 -3.52 -20.59 -4.80
C TRP A 185 -4.94 -21.18 -4.85
N SER A 186 -5.45 -21.62 -3.71
CA SER A 186 -6.83 -22.10 -3.58
C SER A 186 -7.88 -21.02 -3.86
N ALA A 187 -7.51 -19.75 -3.65
CA ALA A 187 -8.38 -18.59 -3.86
C ALA A 187 -8.20 -17.94 -5.25
N VAL A 188 -7.26 -18.43 -6.08
CA VAL A 188 -7.06 -17.90 -7.43
C VAL A 188 -8.18 -18.34 -8.37
N SER A 189 -8.82 -17.36 -9.01
CA SER A 189 -9.89 -17.63 -9.97
C SER A 189 -9.86 -16.67 -11.16
N PHE A 190 -10.46 -17.07 -12.25
CA PHE A 190 -10.64 -16.29 -13.45
C PHE A 190 -12.13 -16.11 -13.71
N ARG A 191 -12.67 -14.94 -13.42
CA ARG A 191 -14.11 -14.63 -13.47
C ARG A 191 -14.96 -15.65 -12.70
N GLY A 192 -14.49 -16.05 -11.51
CA GLY A 192 -15.21 -16.95 -10.62
C GLY A 192 -14.96 -18.46 -10.86
N MET A 193 -14.34 -18.85 -11.97
CA MET A 193 -13.89 -20.22 -12.15
C MET A 193 -12.51 -20.42 -11.50
N PRO A 194 -12.35 -21.36 -10.55
CA PRO A 194 -11.10 -21.64 -9.89
C PRO A 194 -9.97 -22.04 -10.86
N LEU A 195 -8.73 -21.68 -10.51
CA LEU A 195 -7.54 -22.04 -11.30
C LEU A 195 -7.46 -23.55 -11.57
N ASP A 196 -7.76 -24.38 -10.56
CA ASP A 196 -7.68 -25.83 -10.69
C ASP A 196 -8.72 -26.41 -11.67
N GLU A 197 -9.86 -25.76 -11.84
CA GLU A 197 -10.85 -26.17 -12.85
C GLU A 197 -10.39 -25.82 -14.27
N TRP A 198 -9.80 -24.63 -14.43
CA TRP A 198 -9.17 -24.25 -15.69
C TRP A 198 -8.02 -25.18 -16.08
N ALA A 199 -7.19 -25.60 -15.14
CA ALA A 199 -6.07 -26.49 -15.37
C ALA A 199 -6.46 -27.89 -15.85
N LYS A 200 -7.71 -28.32 -15.63
CA LYS A 200 -8.23 -29.60 -16.15
C LYS A 200 -8.41 -29.54 -17.67
N THR A 201 -8.74 -28.41 -18.21
CA THR A 201 -9.22 -28.25 -19.61
C THR A 201 -8.25 -27.50 -20.52
N ASP A 202 -7.32 -26.69 -19.97
CA ASP A 202 -6.43 -25.85 -20.76
C ASP A 202 -5.00 -25.86 -20.17
N GLU A 203 -4.03 -26.21 -21.01
CA GLU A 203 -2.62 -26.36 -20.61
C GLU A 203 -1.97 -25.05 -20.12
N LYS A 204 -2.40 -23.89 -20.61
CA LYS A 204 -1.86 -22.59 -20.21
C LYS A 204 -2.06 -22.28 -18.72
N PHE A 205 -2.99 -23.00 -18.04
CA PHE A 205 -3.21 -22.91 -16.60
C PHE A 205 -2.42 -23.97 -15.78
N ARG A 206 -1.65 -24.85 -16.47
CA ARG A 206 -0.78 -25.84 -15.84
C ARG A 206 0.65 -25.32 -15.79
N PHE A 207 0.92 -24.42 -14.88
CA PHE A 207 2.22 -23.80 -14.69
C PHE A 207 2.81 -24.11 -13.30
N ASP A 208 4.10 -23.91 -13.15
CA ASP A 208 4.78 -23.99 -11.85
C ASP A 208 4.41 -22.78 -10.99
N ARG A 209 3.55 -23.03 -9.99
CA ARG A 209 3.02 -21.99 -9.08
C ARG A 209 4.11 -21.36 -8.22
N GLU A 210 5.09 -22.18 -7.79
CA GLU A 210 6.19 -21.69 -6.97
C GLU A 210 7.15 -20.81 -7.78
N ALA A 211 7.43 -21.18 -9.02
CA ALA A 211 8.21 -20.34 -9.92
C ALA A 211 7.53 -19.00 -10.19
N LEU A 212 6.23 -19.00 -10.44
CA LEU A 212 5.44 -17.78 -10.70
C LEU A 212 5.35 -16.88 -9.45
N LYS A 213 5.15 -17.46 -8.27
CA LYS A 213 5.20 -16.75 -6.99
C LYS A 213 6.57 -16.10 -6.78
N LYS A 214 7.65 -16.87 -6.97
CA LYS A 214 9.02 -16.37 -6.83
C LYS A 214 9.32 -15.22 -7.80
N GLU A 215 8.86 -15.30 -9.02
CA GLU A 215 8.95 -14.23 -10.01
C GLU A 215 8.22 -12.96 -9.52
N SER A 216 7.01 -13.12 -9.00
CA SER A 216 6.20 -12.01 -8.48
C SER A 216 6.89 -11.30 -7.31
N ILE A 217 7.42 -12.05 -6.35
CA ILE A 217 8.20 -11.52 -5.22
C ILE A 217 9.48 -10.84 -5.71
N GLY A 218 10.18 -11.47 -6.67
CA GLY A 218 11.42 -10.95 -7.25
C GLY A 218 11.26 -9.67 -8.08
N GLY A 219 10.03 -9.34 -8.51
CA GLY A 219 9.75 -8.17 -9.35
C GLY A 219 10.18 -6.83 -8.75
N GLY A 220 10.22 -6.74 -7.41
CA GLY A 220 10.76 -5.58 -6.69
C GLY A 220 12.25 -5.35 -6.96
N TRP A 221 13.04 -6.41 -6.93
CA TRP A 221 14.47 -6.36 -7.19
C TRP A 221 14.80 -6.07 -8.65
N VAL A 222 14.01 -6.61 -9.59
CA VAL A 222 14.14 -6.27 -11.03
C VAL A 222 14.01 -4.77 -11.23
N THR A 223 13.02 -4.16 -10.60
CA THR A 223 12.80 -2.71 -10.69
C THR A 223 13.91 -1.93 -9.98
N TYR A 224 14.28 -2.34 -8.77
CA TYR A 224 15.30 -1.65 -7.98
C TYR A 224 16.68 -1.68 -8.65
N THR A 225 17.11 -2.80 -9.19
CA THR A 225 18.42 -2.90 -9.87
C THR A 225 18.49 -2.03 -11.10
N GLY A 226 17.39 -1.87 -11.85
CA GLY A 226 17.34 -1.09 -13.08
C GLY A 226 17.17 0.42 -12.86
N LYS A 227 16.30 0.85 -11.94
CA LYS A 227 15.95 2.26 -11.76
C LYS A 227 16.01 2.77 -10.32
N LYS A 228 16.52 1.96 -9.39
CA LYS A 228 16.76 2.29 -7.97
C LYS A 228 15.52 2.54 -7.12
N CYS A 229 14.34 2.65 -7.70
CA CYS A 229 13.10 2.87 -6.97
C CYS A 229 11.91 2.25 -7.70
N THR A 230 11.03 1.57 -6.98
CA THR A 230 9.69 1.24 -7.48
C THR A 230 8.82 2.49 -7.34
N GLU A 231 8.23 2.93 -8.44
CA GLU A 231 7.43 4.16 -8.48
C GLU A 231 6.03 3.87 -9.02
N TYR A 232 5.92 3.49 -10.29
CA TYR A 232 4.63 3.40 -11.01
C TYR A 232 3.64 2.41 -10.38
N GLY A 233 4.12 1.22 -10.00
CA GLY A 233 3.26 0.19 -9.40
C GLY A 233 2.70 0.62 -8.06
N ILE A 234 3.56 1.14 -7.17
CA ILE A 234 3.12 1.55 -5.82
C ILE A 234 2.26 2.81 -5.86
N CYS A 235 2.61 3.81 -6.70
CA CYS A 235 1.80 5.02 -6.78
C CYS A 235 0.41 4.74 -7.38
N THR A 236 0.31 3.82 -8.35
CA THR A 236 -0.98 3.39 -8.91
C THR A 236 -1.80 2.61 -7.88
N THR A 237 -1.16 1.75 -7.08
CA THR A 237 -1.82 1.02 -5.98
C THR A 237 -2.39 2.00 -4.96
N ALA A 238 -1.58 2.97 -4.49
CA ALA A 238 -2.02 3.99 -3.55
C ALA A 238 -3.13 4.88 -4.13
N ALA A 239 -2.97 5.36 -5.36
CA ALA A 239 -3.98 6.17 -6.02
C ALA A 239 -5.32 5.43 -6.18
N ARG A 240 -5.28 4.11 -6.46
CA ARG A 240 -6.48 3.26 -6.49
C ARG A 240 -7.16 3.18 -5.13
N MET A 241 -6.40 3.00 -4.05
CA MET A 241 -6.95 2.98 -2.69
C MET A 241 -7.55 4.34 -2.30
N VAL A 242 -6.87 5.45 -2.63
CA VAL A 242 -7.42 6.81 -2.43
C VAL A 242 -8.75 6.98 -3.19
N HIS A 243 -8.80 6.54 -4.44
CA HIS A 243 -10.03 6.60 -5.24
C HIS A 243 -11.18 5.82 -4.60
N ILE A 244 -10.91 4.60 -4.13
CA ILE A 244 -11.92 3.77 -3.44
C ILE A 244 -12.48 4.49 -2.21
N VAL A 245 -11.61 5.09 -1.39
CA VAL A 245 -12.03 5.83 -0.19
C VAL A 245 -12.87 7.04 -0.56
N LEU A 246 -12.41 7.86 -1.50
CA LEU A 246 -13.10 9.11 -1.88
C LEU A 246 -14.46 8.88 -2.55
N HIS A 247 -14.66 7.72 -3.20
CA HIS A 247 -15.90 7.37 -3.91
C HIS A 247 -16.77 6.33 -3.16
N ASP A 248 -16.34 5.89 -1.99
CA ASP A 248 -17.03 4.85 -1.20
C ASP A 248 -17.35 3.58 -2.02
N GLU A 249 -16.39 3.11 -2.83
CA GLU A 249 -16.63 2.04 -3.80
C GLU A 249 -16.91 0.67 -3.20
N LYS A 250 -16.56 0.46 -1.92
CA LYS A 250 -16.66 -0.86 -1.28
C LYS A 250 -15.92 -1.96 -2.05
N ALA A 251 -14.71 -1.64 -2.50
CA ALA A 251 -13.88 -2.56 -3.26
C ALA A 251 -13.01 -3.41 -2.34
N ILE A 252 -12.77 -4.66 -2.75
CA ILE A 252 -11.86 -5.57 -2.04
C ILE A 252 -10.46 -5.44 -2.65
N MET A 253 -9.49 -5.03 -1.82
CA MET A 253 -8.07 -4.98 -2.16
C MET A 253 -7.23 -5.50 -1.00
N PRO A 254 -6.02 -6.04 -1.27
CA PRO A 254 -5.07 -6.31 -0.19
C PRO A 254 -4.66 -5.00 0.48
N ALA A 255 -4.65 -4.99 1.79
CA ALA A 255 -4.18 -3.86 2.59
C ALA A 255 -3.52 -4.38 3.87
N SER A 256 -2.56 -3.63 4.40
CA SER A 256 -2.00 -3.89 5.73
C SER A 256 -2.97 -3.36 6.77
N MET A 257 -3.55 -4.26 7.54
CA MET A 257 -4.57 -3.96 8.53
C MET A 257 -4.36 -4.77 9.80
N GLU A 258 -4.79 -4.22 10.93
CA GLU A 258 -4.79 -4.91 12.21
C GLU A 258 -5.75 -6.10 12.22
N LEU A 259 -5.21 -7.27 12.55
CA LEU A 259 -6.00 -8.46 12.79
C LEU A 259 -6.50 -8.48 14.24
N CYS A 260 -7.77 -8.87 14.41
CA CYS A 260 -8.47 -8.93 15.69
C CYS A 260 -9.20 -10.26 15.87
N GLY A 261 -8.57 -11.35 15.45
CA GLY A 261 -9.09 -12.71 15.48
C GLY A 261 -9.21 -13.36 14.12
N GLU A 262 -9.13 -12.58 13.04
CA GLU A 262 -9.17 -13.11 11.68
C GLU A 262 -8.00 -14.07 11.45
N TYR A 263 -8.24 -15.21 10.81
CA TYR A 263 -7.29 -16.32 10.62
C TYR A 263 -6.70 -16.87 11.93
N GLY A 264 -7.30 -16.57 13.10
CA GLY A 264 -6.77 -16.93 14.42
C GLY A 264 -5.61 -16.06 14.88
N GLU A 265 -5.38 -14.90 14.27
CA GLU A 265 -4.30 -13.96 14.55
C GLU A 265 -4.85 -12.65 15.14
N GLU A 266 -4.08 -12.03 16.04
CA GLU A 266 -4.48 -10.75 16.66
C GLU A 266 -3.28 -9.85 16.98
N GLY A 267 -3.52 -8.54 17.07
CA GLY A 267 -2.57 -7.55 17.56
C GLY A 267 -1.40 -7.24 16.63
N LEU A 268 -1.49 -7.61 15.35
CA LEU A 268 -0.47 -7.30 14.34
C LEU A 268 -1.12 -6.75 13.07
N PHE A 269 -0.36 -5.92 12.35
CA PHE A 269 -0.72 -5.45 11.03
C PHE A 269 -0.06 -6.34 9.98
N VAL A 270 -0.83 -6.75 8.98
CA VAL A 270 -0.36 -7.66 7.92
C VAL A 270 -1.21 -7.51 6.67
N GLY A 271 -0.64 -7.80 5.52
CA GLY A 271 -1.33 -7.75 4.23
C GLY A 271 -2.38 -8.85 4.09
N VAL A 272 -3.64 -8.47 4.03
CA VAL A 272 -4.81 -9.36 3.84
C VAL A 272 -5.84 -8.70 2.93
N PRO A 273 -6.73 -9.46 2.28
CA PRO A 273 -7.85 -8.88 1.54
C PRO A 273 -8.78 -8.09 2.48
N CYS A 274 -9.06 -6.85 2.12
CA CYS A 274 -9.87 -5.93 2.91
C CYS A 274 -10.95 -5.28 2.06
N LEU A 275 -12.16 -5.17 2.60
CA LEU A 275 -13.20 -4.32 2.05
C LEU A 275 -12.88 -2.86 2.43
N ILE A 276 -12.62 -2.03 1.43
CA ILE A 276 -12.25 -0.63 1.62
C ILE A 276 -13.39 0.26 1.12
N GLY A 277 -13.77 1.24 1.92
CA GLY A 277 -14.78 2.24 1.60
C GLY A 277 -14.39 3.61 2.16
N LYS A 278 -15.35 4.52 2.27
CA LYS A 278 -15.12 5.91 2.71
C LYS A 278 -14.52 6.04 4.12
N ASN A 279 -14.66 5.02 4.95
CA ASN A 279 -14.10 5.00 6.31
C ASN A 279 -12.73 4.30 6.38
N GLY A 280 -12.11 4.00 5.23
CA GLY A 280 -10.92 3.18 5.13
C GLY A 280 -11.26 1.70 5.05
N VAL A 281 -10.52 0.84 5.76
CA VAL A 281 -10.83 -0.60 5.83
C VAL A 281 -12.03 -0.80 6.75
N GLU A 282 -13.10 -1.36 6.19
CA GLU A 282 -14.35 -1.60 6.92
C GLU A 282 -14.48 -3.05 7.38
N GLN A 283 -13.80 -3.97 6.68
CA GLN A 283 -13.80 -5.40 7.03
C GLN A 283 -12.55 -6.08 6.46
N VAL A 284 -11.94 -6.97 7.22
CA VAL A 284 -11.02 -7.98 6.71
C VAL A 284 -11.83 -9.12 6.10
N ILE A 285 -11.46 -9.54 4.90
CA ILE A 285 -12.13 -10.64 4.21
C ILE A 285 -11.30 -11.91 4.40
N GLU A 286 -11.80 -12.85 5.18
CA GLU A 286 -11.14 -14.13 5.37
C GLU A 286 -11.40 -15.04 4.15
N LEU A 287 -10.32 -15.36 3.43
CA LEU A 287 -10.36 -16.35 2.36
C LEU A 287 -10.41 -17.76 2.96
N PRO A 288 -11.09 -18.71 2.32
CA PRO A 288 -11.10 -20.10 2.75
C PRO A 288 -9.75 -20.77 2.43
N LEU A 289 -8.74 -20.49 3.24
CA LEU A 289 -7.39 -21.06 3.09
C LEU A 289 -7.38 -22.55 3.35
N THR A 290 -6.55 -23.30 2.62
CA THR A 290 -6.23 -24.67 2.99
C THR A 290 -5.42 -24.69 4.30
N ALA A 291 -5.34 -25.85 4.96
CA ALA A 291 -4.56 -25.98 6.19
C ALA A 291 -3.07 -25.62 5.99
N GLU A 292 -2.50 -25.93 4.81
CA GLU A 292 -1.12 -25.60 4.45
C GLU A 292 -0.95 -24.08 4.22
N GLU A 293 -1.89 -23.46 3.53
CA GLU A 293 -1.90 -22.00 3.30
C GLU A 293 -2.05 -21.24 4.61
N LEU A 294 -2.93 -21.71 5.51
CA LEU A 294 -3.10 -21.12 6.83
C LEU A 294 -1.83 -21.25 7.68
N ALA A 295 -1.17 -22.39 7.66
CA ALA A 295 0.13 -22.59 8.34
C ALA A 295 1.19 -21.63 7.77
N THR A 296 1.21 -21.43 6.46
CA THR A 296 2.11 -20.47 5.81
C THR A 296 1.79 -19.03 6.24
N PHE A 297 0.52 -18.68 6.34
CA PHE A 297 0.10 -17.37 6.83
C PHE A 297 0.55 -17.13 8.29
N HIS A 298 0.38 -18.10 9.18
CA HIS A 298 0.87 -18.01 10.56
C HIS A 298 2.41 -17.82 10.62
N ALA A 299 3.15 -18.49 9.75
CA ALA A 299 4.60 -18.28 9.66
C ALA A 299 4.96 -16.86 9.22
N CYS A 300 4.19 -16.25 8.31
CA CYS A 300 4.34 -14.84 7.93
C CYS A 300 4.04 -13.92 9.13
N CYS A 301 2.97 -14.17 9.87
CA CYS A 301 2.60 -13.39 11.05
C CYS A 301 3.67 -13.44 12.14
N GLU A 302 4.29 -14.60 12.33
CA GLU A 302 5.41 -14.76 13.28
C GLU A 302 6.62 -13.90 12.88
N GLY A 303 6.90 -13.77 11.58
CA GLY A 303 7.94 -12.87 11.08
C GLY A 303 7.65 -11.41 11.41
N VAL A 304 6.41 -10.97 11.23
CA VAL A 304 5.98 -9.62 11.61
C VAL A 304 6.12 -9.38 13.11
N ARG A 305 5.76 -10.38 13.96
CA ARG A 305 5.95 -10.29 15.43
C ARG A 305 7.40 -10.08 15.82
N LYS A 306 8.33 -10.79 15.19
CA LYS A 306 9.78 -10.61 15.43
C LYS A 306 10.24 -9.19 15.10
N ASN A 307 9.75 -8.63 14.00
CA ASN A 307 10.04 -7.24 13.65
C ASN A 307 9.42 -6.25 14.67
N MET A 308 8.24 -6.57 15.22
CA MET A 308 7.63 -5.77 16.28
C MET A 308 8.40 -5.83 17.61
N GLU A 309 9.05 -6.94 17.91
CA GLU A 309 9.89 -7.05 19.12
C GLU A 309 11.07 -6.09 19.07
N HIS A 310 11.69 -5.92 17.91
CA HIS A 310 12.76 -4.97 17.69
C HIS A 310 12.36 -3.51 17.99
N LEU A 311 11.08 -3.16 17.82
CA LEU A 311 10.59 -1.80 18.12
C LEU A 311 10.73 -1.38 19.57
N LYS A 312 10.88 -2.32 20.51
CA LYS A 312 11.05 -2.03 21.92
C LYS A 312 12.42 -1.42 22.23
N ASP A 313 13.37 -1.58 21.31
CA ASP A 313 14.74 -1.13 21.43
C ASP A 313 14.98 0.26 20.76
N ILE A 314 13.97 0.76 20.01
CA ILE A 314 13.93 2.06 19.34
C ILE A 314 13.08 3.04 20.19
#